data_3cd066261d9457b5738c51c7c15ff505
#
_entry.id   3cd066261d9457b5738c51c7c15ff505
#
_cell.length_a   1.000
_cell.length_b   1.000
_cell.length_c   1.000
_cell.angle_alpha   90.00
_cell.angle_beta   90.00
_cell.angle_gamma   90.00
#
_symmetry.space_group_name_H-M   'P 1'
#
loop_
_entity.id
_entity.type
_entity.pdbx_description
1 polymer ?
#
loop_
_entity_poly.entity_id
_entity_poly.type
_entity_poly.pdbx_seq_one_letter_code
_entity_poly.pdbx_strand_id
1 'polypeptide(L)'
;MSVTTRLKDSTIDVIHELVENNYHDGDIYEFINTYGEDALETCYEDYVELGETFSFEAVDVFCEEFSIEEIGNFADAFYGEYETPAIFAEQFTEDTTAMELPNYVVIDWEATWECNLRHDFIWSEGFVFNRNF
;
A
#
# COMPACT_ATOMS: atom_id res chain seq x y z
N MET A 1 2.65 -26.75 3.25
CA MET A 1 1.68 -27.31 2.30
C MET A 1 1.32 -26.27 1.25
N SER A 2 1.34 -26.65 0.00
CA SER A 2 1.04 -25.72 -1.08
C SER A 2 -0.48 -25.52 -1.22
N VAL A 3 -0.94 -24.27 -1.37
CA VAL A 3 -2.34 -23.98 -1.64
C VAL A 3 -2.78 -24.49 -3.01
N THR A 4 -1.82 -24.78 -3.91
CA THR A 4 -2.13 -25.26 -5.26
C THR A 4 -2.76 -26.65 -5.28
N THR A 5 -2.67 -27.41 -4.18
CA THR A 5 -3.23 -28.77 -4.10
C THR A 5 -4.71 -28.79 -3.81
N ARG A 6 -5.30 -27.66 -3.40
CA ARG A 6 -6.72 -27.60 -2.98
C ARG A 6 -7.43 -26.33 -3.43
N LEU A 7 -7.13 -25.88 -4.64
CA LEU A 7 -7.81 -24.72 -5.18
C LEU A 7 -9.26 -25.05 -5.53
N LYS A 8 -10.15 -24.10 -5.28
CA LYS A 8 -11.56 -24.21 -5.70
C LYS A 8 -11.64 -24.21 -7.22
N ASP A 9 -12.66 -24.83 -7.78
CA ASP A 9 -12.87 -24.85 -9.23
C ASP A 9 -13.02 -23.43 -9.79
N SER A 10 -13.72 -22.55 -9.06
CA SER A 10 -13.84 -21.14 -9.46
C SER A 10 -12.49 -20.43 -9.50
N THR A 11 -11.60 -20.74 -8.56
CA THR A 11 -10.25 -20.18 -8.53
C THR A 11 -9.43 -20.66 -9.71
N ILE A 12 -9.53 -21.93 -10.05
CA ILE A 12 -8.82 -22.51 -11.21
C ILE A 12 -9.28 -21.83 -12.50
N ASP A 13 -10.59 -21.59 -12.64
CA ASP A 13 -11.13 -20.88 -13.81
C ASP A 13 -10.59 -19.46 -13.91
N VAL A 14 -10.50 -18.73 -12.79
CA VAL A 14 -9.91 -17.38 -12.76
C VAL A 14 -8.44 -17.43 -13.16
N ILE A 15 -7.69 -18.41 -12.67
CA ILE A 15 -6.27 -18.56 -13.03
C ILE A 15 -6.11 -18.77 -14.53
N HIS A 16 -6.93 -19.64 -15.13
CA HIS A 16 -6.88 -19.90 -16.57
C HIS A 16 -7.17 -18.62 -17.37
N GLU A 17 -8.17 -17.87 -16.95
CA GLU A 17 -8.51 -16.60 -17.59
C GLU A 17 -7.37 -15.59 -17.50
N LEU A 18 -6.76 -15.46 -16.31
CA LEU A 18 -5.63 -14.57 -16.11
C LEU A 18 -4.42 -14.96 -16.97
N VAL A 19 -4.12 -16.25 -17.03
CA VAL A 19 -3.01 -16.75 -17.86
C VAL A 19 -3.26 -16.47 -19.35
N GLU A 20 -4.50 -16.61 -19.81
CA GLU A 20 -4.88 -16.26 -21.19
C GLU A 20 -4.69 -14.76 -21.46
N ASN A 21 -4.81 -13.91 -20.45
CA ASN A 21 -4.60 -12.47 -20.54
C ASN A 21 -3.15 -12.05 -20.27
N ASN A 22 -2.21 -12.99 -20.37
CA ASN A 22 -0.77 -12.76 -20.23
C ASN A 22 -0.26 -12.51 -18.81
N TYR A 23 -1.05 -12.83 -17.79
CA TYR A 23 -0.56 -12.83 -16.41
C TYR A 23 0.29 -14.06 -16.17
N HIS A 24 1.32 -13.92 -15.35
CA HIS A 24 2.25 -15.00 -15.06
C HIS A 24 1.71 -15.94 -13.99
N ASP A 25 1.63 -17.23 -14.26
CA ASP A 25 1.05 -18.20 -13.34
C ASP A 25 1.79 -18.28 -11.99
N GLY A 26 3.12 -18.15 -12.01
CA GLY A 26 3.93 -18.14 -10.79
C GLY A 26 3.56 -17.00 -9.86
N ASP A 27 3.33 -15.82 -10.42
CA ASP A 27 2.94 -14.64 -9.64
C ASP A 27 1.53 -14.82 -9.07
N ILE A 28 0.63 -15.44 -9.83
CA ILE A 28 -0.73 -15.72 -9.38
C ILE A 28 -0.72 -16.68 -8.18
N TYR A 29 0.05 -17.75 -8.24
CA TYR A 29 0.16 -18.70 -7.13
C TYR A 29 0.79 -18.07 -5.89
N GLU A 30 1.79 -17.22 -6.08
CA GLU A 30 2.40 -16.46 -4.99
C GLU A 30 1.38 -15.52 -4.33
N PHE A 31 0.56 -14.87 -5.12
CA PHE A 31 -0.51 -14.01 -4.62
C PHE A 31 -1.50 -14.80 -3.76
N ILE A 32 -1.92 -15.98 -4.25
CA ILE A 32 -2.82 -16.86 -3.50
C ILE A 32 -2.20 -17.29 -2.17
N ASN A 33 -0.91 -17.62 -2.17
CA ASN A 33 -0.20 -17.99 -0.94
C ASN A 33 -0.15 -16.86 0.07
N THR A 34 -0.08 -15.62 -0.41
CA THR A 34 0.04 -14.43 0.45
C THR A 34 -1.32 -13.93 0.92
N TYR A 35 -2.31 -13.86 0.04
CA TYR A 35 -3.57 -13.17 0.31
C TYR A 35 -4.81 -14.08 0.30
N GLY A 36 -4.71 -15.27 -0.25
CA GLY A 36 -5.80 -16.23 -0.30
C GLY A 36 -6.54 -16.26 -1.63
N GLU A 37 -7.37 -17.30 -1.82
CA GLU A 37 -8.11 -17.51 -3.06
C GLU A 37 -9.19 -16.46 -3.32
N ASP A 38 -9.89 -16.03 -2.27
CA ASP A 38 -10.96 -15.04 -2.40
C ASP A 38 -10.43 -13.71 -2.89
N ALA A 39 -9.24 -13.34 -2.42
CA ALA A 39 -8.57 -12.11 -2.85
C ALA A 39 -8.17 -12.18 -4.32
N LEU A 40 -7.79 -13.36 -4.81
CA LEU A 40 -7.45 -13.52 -6.23
C LEU A 40 -8.63 -13.14 -7.12
N GLU A 41 -9.81 -13.61 -6.78
CA GLU A 41 -11.03 -13.37 -7.58
C GLU A 41 -11.45 -11.89 -7.55
N THR A 42 -11.20 -11.18 -6.46
CA THR A 42 -11.72 -9.82 -6.25
C THR A 42 -10.68 -8.72 -6.30
N CYS A 43 -9.41 -9.04 -6.01
CA CYS A 43 -8.37 -8.02 -5.79
C CYS A 43 -7.16 -8.13 -6.70
N TYR A 44 -6.96 -9.25 -7.38
CA TYR A 44 -5.72 -9.48 -8.12
C TYR A 44 -5.46 -8.44 -9.20
N GLU A 45 -6.47 -8.09 -9.98
CA GLU A 45 -6.33 -7.10 -11.06
C GLU A 45 -5.98 -5.73 -10.49
N ASP A 46 -6.60 -5.36 -9.38
CA ASP A 46 -6.30 -4.10 -8.69
C ASP A 46 -4.88 -4.12 -8.14
N TYR A 47 -4.47 -5.26 -7.58
CA TYR A 47 -3.11 -5.41 -7.05
C TYR A 47 -2.06 -5.20 -8.15
N VAL A 48 -2.24 -5.82 -9.30
CA VAL A 48 -1.30 -5.69 -10.43
C VAL A 48 -1.30 -4.26 -10.96
N GLU A 49 -2.48 -3.68 -11.18
CA GLU A 49 -2.59 -2.32 -11.69
C GLU A 49 -1.93 -1.29 -10.77
N LEU A 50 -2.20 -1.38 -9.49
CA LEU A 50 -1.61 -0.47 -8.50
C LEU A 50 -0.11 -0.70 -8.37
N GLY A 51 0.33 -1.96 -8.39
CA GLY A 51 1.75 -2.29 -8.35
C GLY A 51 2.53 -1.74 -9.53
N GLU A 52 1.96 -1.78 -10.72
CA GLU A 52 2.58 -1.23 -11.93
C GLU A 52 2.54 0.31 -11.95
N THR A 53 1.47 0.89 -11.40
CA THR A 53 1.29 2.35 -11.38
C THR A 53 2.15 3.01 -10.30
N PHE A 54 2.21 2.42 -9.11
CA PHE A 54 2.92 2.98 -7.96
C PHE A 54 4.16 2.17 -7.60
N SER A 55 3.96 1.00 -6.99
CA SER A 55 5.02 0.09 -6.57
C SER A 55 4.38 -1.14 -5.95
N PHE A 56 4.80 -2.34 -6.33
CA PHE A 56 4.33 -3.57 -5.69
C PHE A 56 4.69 -3.61 -4.21
N GLU A 57 5.88 -3.11 -3.86
CA GLU A 57 6.30 -3.03 -2.47
C GLU A 57 5.36 -2.15 -1.65
N ALA A 58 4.97 -1.00 -2.16
CA ALA A 58 4.04 -0.10 -1.48
C ALA A 58 2.67 -0.73 -1.29
N VAL A 59 2.17 -1.43 -2.32
CA VAL A 59 0.87 -2.13 -2.22
C VAL A 59 0.93 -3.24 -1.20
N ASP A 60 2.02 -4.01 -1.15
CA ASP A 60 2.20 -5.06 -0.16
C ASP A 60 2.21 -4.50 1.27
N VAL A 61 2.91 -3.39 1.50
CA VAL A 61 2.93 -2.73 2.80
C VAL A 61 1.52 -2.26 3.19
N PHE A 62 0.79 -1.67 2.26
CA PHE A 62 -0.59 -1.25 2.49
C PHE A 62 -1.47 -2.42 2.93
N CYS A 63 -1.36 -3.55 2.24
CA CYS A 63 -2.15 -4.74 2.55
C CYS A 63 -1.80 -5.32 3.92
N GLU A 64 -0.53 -5.23 4.34
CA GLU A 64 -0.10 -5.65 5.67
C GLU A 64 -0.67 -4.75 6.76
N GLU A 65 -0.72 -3.44 6.51
CA GLU A 65 -1.18 -2.46 7.51
C GLU A 65 -2.71 -2.40 7.62
N PHE A 66 -3.42 -2.55 6.52
CA PHE A 66 -4.87 -2.41 6.49
C PHE A 66 -5.61 -3.71 6.18
N SER A 67 -5.43 -4.27 5.06
CA SER A 67 -5.79 -5.61 4.58
C SER A 67 -5.93 -5.57 3.06
N ILE A 68 -5.86 -6.73 2.42
CA ILE A 68 -6.04 -6.82 0.97
C ILE A 68 -7.45 -6.36 0.55
N GLU A 69 -8.44 -6.52 1.41
CA GLU A 69 -9.81 -6.09 1.12
C GLU A 69 -9.94 -4.58 0.90
N GLU A 70 -9.02 -3.82 1.49
CA GLU A 70 -8.99 -2.35 1.38
C GLU A 70 -8.24 -1.84 0.15
N ILE A 71 -7.78 -2.76 -0.72
CA ILE A 71 -6.90 -2.40 -1.85
C ILE A 71 -7.50 -1.32 -2.77
N GLY A 72 -8.83 -1.28 -2.91
CA GLY A 72 -9.51 -0.25 -3.69
C GLY A 72 -9.31 1.17 -3.17
N ASN A 73 -8.89 1.30 -1.91
CA ASN A 73 -8.63 2.59 -1.26
C ASN A 73 -7.17 3.01 -1.32
N PHE A 74 -6.30 2.19 -1.90
CA PHE A 74 -4.86 2.44 -1.93
C PHE A 74 -4.53 3.82 -2.52
N ALA A 75 -5.09 4.15 -3.67
CA ALA A 75 -4.79 5.40 -4.36
C ALA A 75 -5.17 6.63 -3.52
N ASP A 76 -6.26 6.52 -2.76
CA ASP A 76 -6.71 7.61 -1.89
C ASP A 76 -5.88 7.72 -0.61
N ALA A 77 -5.35 6.59 -0.15
CA ALA A 77 -4.58 6.53 1.10
C ALA A 77 -3.10 6.85 0.91
N PHE A 78 -2.54 6.51 -0.23
CA PHE A 78 -1.09 6.55 -0.44
C PHE A 78 -0.57 7.97 -0.66
N TYR A 79 0.33 8.41 0.21
CA TYR A 79 0.97 9.74 0.12
C TYR A 79 2.32 9.71 -0.57
N GLY A 80 3.03 8.60 -0.52
CA GLY A 80 4.32 8.48 -1.18
C GLY A 80 5.37 7.77 -0.34
N GLU A 81 6.61 7.83 -0.81
CA GLU A 81 7.76 7.23 -0.16
C GLU A 81 8.59 8.32 0.53
N TYR A 82 8.92 8.11 1.80
CA TYR A 82 9.71 9.04 2.62
C TYR A 82 10.67 8.24 3.48
N GLU A 83 11.92 8.67 3.56
CA GLU A 83 12.95 7.95 4.32
C GLU A 83 12.63 7.84 5.82
N THR A 84 11.99 8.88 6.37
CA THR A 84 11.63 8.91 7.79
C THR A 84 10.28 9.60 7.98
N PRO A 85 9.58 9.33 9.09
CA PRO A 85 8.37 10.07 9.42
C PRO A 85 8.60 11.58 9.56
N ALA A 86 9.76 11.99 10.08
CA ALA A 86 10.11 13.39 10.21
C ALA A 86 10.18 14.10 8.87
N ILE A 87 10.75 13.44 7.85
CA ILE A 87 10.82 13.99 6.50
C ILE A 87 9.42 14.15 5.91
N PHE A 88 8.55 13.16 6.13
CA PHE A 88 7.14 13.30 5.73
C PHE A 88 6.48 14.49 6.41
N ALA A 89 6.67 14.64 7.73
CA ALA A 89 6.08 15.75 8.48
C ALA A 89 6.50 17.11 7.92
N GLU A 90 7.77 17.24 7.57
CA GLU A 90 8.29 18.47 6.97
C GLU A 90 7.66 18.75 5.62
N GLN A 91 7.66 17.77 4.70
CA GLN A 91 7.10 17.91 3.37
C GLN A 91 5.60 18.18 3.41
N PHE A 92 4.88 17.44 4.23
CA PHE A 92 3.43 17.61 4.36
C PHE A 92 3.07 19.01 4.86
N THR A 93 3.82 19.52 5.84
CA THR A 93 3.58 20.85 6.39
C THR A 93 3.89 21.94 5.34
N GLU A 94 4.98 21.81 4.61
CA GLU A 94 5.32 22.73 3.54
C GLU A 94 4.28 22.76 2.42
N ASP A 95 3.77 21.59 2.04
CA ASP A 95 2.79 21.47 0.96
C ASP A 95 1.40 21.97 1.34
N THR A 96 1.02 21.85 2.61
CA THR A 96 -0.33 22.19 3.07
C THR A 96 -0.44 23.55 3.76
N THR A 97 0.69 24.15 4.14
CA THR A 97 0.72 25.38 4.93
C THR A 97 1.71 26.38 4.34
N ALA A 98 1.23 27.56 3.98
CA ALA A 98 2.09 28.66 3.53
C ALA A 98 2.63 29.38 4.78
N MET A 99 3.58 28.76 5.47
CA MET A 99 4.11 29.28 6.72
C MET A 99 5.53 29.81 6.53
N GLU A 100 5.74 31.09 6.89
CA GLU A 100 7.06 31.68 6.92
C GLU A 100 7.54 31.76 8.38
N LEU A 101 8.68 31.14 8.66
CA LEU A 101 9.26 31.14 9.98
C LEU A 101 10.51 32.03 10.01
N PRO A 102 10.78 32.74 11.11
CA PRO A 102 12.07 33.41 11.30
C PRO A 102 13.21 32.41 11.19
N ASN A 103 14.36 32.84 10.69
CA ASN A 103 15.53 32.00 10.47
C ASN A 103 16.04 31.29 11.74
N TYR A 104 15.75 31.84 12.91
CA TYR A 104 16.20 31.27 14.18
C TYR A 104 15.22 30.24 14.77
N VAL A 105 14.10 30.03 14.13
CA VAL A 105 13.11 29.03 14.59
C VAL A 105 13.40 27.70 13.95
N VAL A 106 13.55 26.68 14.77
CA VAL A 106 13.77 25.32 14.33
C VAL A 106 12.56 24.47 14.73
N ILE A 107 11.99 23.73 13.80
CA ILE A 107 10.86 22.84 14.07
C ILE A 107 11.39 21.44 14.30
N ASP A 108 10.92 20.80 15.38
CA ASP A 108 11.18 19.40 15.65
C ASP A 108 10.19 18.55 14.88
N TRP A 109 10.59 18.10 13.69
CA TRP A 109 9.71 17.33 12.81
C TRP A 109 9.37 15.94 13.35
N GLU A 110 10.28 15.33 14.13
CA GLU A 110 9.97 14.06 14.81
C GLU A 110 8.87 14.25 15.84
N ALA A 111 8.93 15.33 16.62
CA ALA A 111 7.88 15.65 17.59
C ALA A 111 6.55 15.97 16.88
N THR A 112 6.60 16.66 15.73
CA THR A 112 5.41 16.96 14.95
C THR A 112 4.73 15.67 14.49
N TRP A 113 5.51 14.70 14.02
CA TRP A 113 4.96 13.39 13.68
C TRP A 113 4.39 12.67 14.89
N GLU A 114 5.17 12.54 15.96
CA GLU A 114 4.80 11.77 17.16
C GLU A 114 3.59 12.34 17.89
N CYS A 115 3.47 13.66 17.94
CA CYS A 115 2.39 14.31 18.67
C CYS A 115 1.12 14.51 17.86
N ASN A 116 1.22 14.58 16.54
CA ASN A 116 0.10 14.96 15.70
C ASN A 116 -0.14 14.02 14.52
N LEU A 117 0.79 13.95 13.59
CA LEU A 117 0.56 13.30 12.30
C LEU A 117 0.38 11.78 12.38
N ARG A 118 1.06 11.12 13.31
CA ARG A 118 0.94 9.66 13.45
C ARG A 118 -0.47 9.19 13.78
N HIS A 119 -1.32 10.07 14.25
CA HIS A 119 -2.72 9.74 14.54
C HIS A 119 -3.57 9.64 13.27
N ASP A 120 -3.18 10.35 12.23
CA ASP A 120 -3.90 10.39 10.95
C ASP A 120 -3.18 9.61 9.84
N PHE A 121 -1.90 9.33 9.99
CA PHE A 121 -1.08 8.68 8.99
C PHE A 121 -0.30 7.51 9.57
N ILE A 122 0.08 6.57 8.68
CA ILE A 122 1.00 5.48 9.01
C ILE A 122 2.25 5.66 8.14
N TRP A 123 3.42 5.57 8.77
CA TRP A 123 4.68 5.39 8.06
C TRP A 123 5.13 3.96 8.28
N SER A 124 5.29 3.20 7.22
CA SER A 124 5.70 1.79 7.29
C SER A 124 6.64 1.48 6.13
N GLU A 125 7.83 0.98 6.45
CA GLU A 125 8.85 0.56 5.48
C GLU A 125 9.17 1.61 4.41
N GLY A 126 9.07 2.88 4.77
CA GLY A 126 9.34 4.01 3.87
C GLY A 126 8.11 4.56 3.18
N PHE A 127 6.94 3.99 3.37
CA PHE A 127 5.71 4.44 2.72
C PHE A 127 4.74 5.08 3.72
N VAL A 128 4.06 6.12 3.27
CA VAL A 128 3.08 6.84 4.11
C VAL A 128 1.68 6.67 3.55
N PHE A 129 0.76 6.32 4.43
CA PHE A 129 -0.66 6.15 4.11
C PHE A 129 -1.53 6.94 5.08
N ASN A 130 -2.65 7.48 4.55
CA ASN A 130 -3.67 8.11 5.37
C ASN A 130 -4.51 7.00 6.04
N ARG A 131 -4.71 7.08 7.35
CA ARG A 131 -5.54 6.11 8.10
C ARG A 131 -7.03 6.31 7.85
N ASN A 132 -7.43 7.47 7.38
CA ASN A 132 -8.83 7.88 7.24
C ASN A 132 -9.27 7.95 5.78
N PHE A 133 -8.87 6.98 5.00
CA PHE A 133 -9.26 6.92 3.60
C PHE A 133 -10.74 6.55 3.39
#